data_ec16b1060dc63b441957ceb39e703acc
#
_entry.id   ec16b1060dc63b441957ceb39e703acc
#
_cell.length_a   1.000
_cell.length_b   1.000
_cell.length_c   1.000
_cell.angle_alpha   90.00
_cell.angle_beta   90.00
_cell.angle_gamma   90.00
#
_symmetry.space_group_name_H-M   'P 1'
#
loop_
_entity.id
_entity.type
_entity.pdbx_description
1 polymer ?
#
loop_
_entity_poly.entity_id
_entity_poly.type
_entity_poly.pdbx_seq_one_letter_code
_entity_poly.pdbx_strand_id
1 'polypeptide(L)'
;MTNPRSKPFNTHHGRYEDWFTRHQEAYISELLAIRALLPLHGLGLEIGVGTGRFAAPLGVEVGIDPSPEMLAYSIKKGILCIQGIAETLPFKDAIFDYCLLVTTICFVDDPKGTLNEAHRVLKPGASIVIGFIDRTSTLGQYYLDHQAENVFYRDATFYSAPEVEKLLNETGFFDQTWGQTLSKPLSEIQEIEPLRDGLGDGAFVVVRATY
;
A
#
# COMPACT_ATOMS: atom_id res chain seq x y z
N MET A 1 -4.44 21.26 3.74
CA MET A 1 -4.00 21.48 2.34
C MET A 1 -4.22 20.19 1.60
N THR A 2 -4.96 20.18 0.49
CA THR A 2 -5.16 18.97 -0.31
C THR A 2 -3.85 18.67 -1.04
N ASN A 3 -3.21 17.56 -0.74
CA ASN A 3 -2.09 17.04 -1.51
C ASN A 3 -2.54 16.92 -2.99
N PRO A 4 -1.84 17.52 -3.96
CA PRO A 4 -2.19 17.42 -5.39
C PRO A 4 -2.37 15.98 -5.86
N ARG A 5 -1.62 15.02 -5.29
CA ARG A 5 -1.68 13.59 -5.64
C ARG A 5 -2.95 12.90 -5.16
N SER A 6 -3.65 13.43 -4.15
CA SER A 6 -4.96 12.89 -3.71
C SER A 6 -6.15 13.35 -4.56
N LYS A 7 -6.00 14.43 -5.34
CA LYS A 7 -7.09 15.00 -6.14
C LYS A 7 -7.75 14.02 -7.13
N PRO A 8 -7.01 13.16 -7.86
CA PRO A 8 -7.62 12.16 -8.73
C PRO A 8 -8.54 11.19 -7.99
N PHE A 9 -8.16 10.79 -6.77
CA PHE A 9 -8.93 9.89 -5.93
C PHE A 9 -10.21 10.52 -5.42
N ASN A 10 -10.20 11.81 -5.08
CA ASN A 10 -11.42 12.55 -4.73
C ASN A 10 -12.42 12.58 -5.90
N THR A 11 -11.92 12.82 -7.12
CA THR A 11 -12.76 13.03 -8.29
C THR A 11 -13.26 11.73 -8.92
N HIS A 12 -12.43 10.68 -8.89
CA HIS A 12 -12.65 9.44 -9.65
C HIS A 12 -12.76 8.19 -8.76
N HIS A 13 -13.19 8.35 -7.49
CA HIS A 13 -13.31 7.24 -6.53
C HIS A 13 -14.14 6.05 -7.06
N GLY A 14 -15.21 6.30 -7.84
CA GLY A 14 -15.99 5.23 -8.48
C GLY A 14 -15.17 4.42 -9.48
N ARG A 15 -14.39 5.08 -10.35
CA ARG A 15 -13.50 4.40 -11.29
C ARG A 15 -12.41 3.59 -10.57
N TYR A 16 -11.94 4.07 -9.42
CA TYR A 16 -11.01 3.34 -8.56
C TYR A 16 -11.65 2.05 -8.03
N GLU A 17 -12.88 2.11 -7.52
CA GLU A 17 -13.63 0.94 -7.05
C GLU A 17 -13.90 -0.07 -8.18
N ASP A 18 -14.22 0.41 -9.39
CA ASP A 18 -14.47 -0.44 -10.57
C ASP A 18 -13.25 -1.26 -10.98
N TRP A 19 -12.03 -0.79 -10.66
CA TRP A 19 -10.79 -1.52 -10.97
C TRP A 19 -10.77 -2.89 -10.27
N PHE A 20 -11.12 -2.94 -9.00
CA PHE A 20 -11.15 -4.17 -8.19
C PHE A 20 -12.18 -5.19 -8.66
N THR A 21 -13.28 -4.71 -9.26
CA THR A 21 -14.29 -5.58 -9.85
C THR A 21 -13.84 -6.15 -11.19
N ARG A 22 -13.16 -5.35 -11.99
CA ARG A 22 -12.66 -5.76 -13.32
C ARG A 22 -11.43 -6.66 -13.27
N HIS A 23 -10.63 -6.55 -12.20
CA HIS A 23 -9.38 -7.29 -11.99
C HIS A 23 -9.42 -8.05 -10.68
N GLN A 24 -10.51 -8.81 -10.47
CA GLN A 24 -10.77 -9.47 -9.20
C GLN A 24 -9.68 -10.47 -8.83
N GLU A 25 -9.18 -11.26 -9.77
CA GLU A 25 -8.15 -12.27 -9.54
C GLU A 25 -6.81 -11.62 -9.14
N ALA A 26 -6.45 -10.51 -9.78
CA ALA A 26 -5.26 -9.76 -9.42
C ALA A 26 -5.39 -9.16 -8.01
N TYR A 27 -6.53 -8.52 -7.71
CA TYR A 27 -6.80 -7.98 -6.39
C TYR A 27 -6.74 -9.04 -5.29
N ILE A 28 -7.34 -10.22 -5.52
CA ILE A 28 -7.30 -11.30 -4.52
C ILE A 28 -5.87 -11.83 -4.34
N SER A 29 -5.08 -11.91 -5.42
CA SER A 29 -3.67 -12.30 -5.36
C SER A 29 -2.87 -11.32 -4.49
N GLU A 30 -3.04 -10.01 -4.71
CA GLU A 30 -2.42 -8.95 -3.89
C GLU A 30 -2.85 -9.05 -2.41
N LEU A 31 -4.15 -9.23 -2.17
CA LEU A 31 -4.70 -9.36 -0.82
C LEU A 31 -4.13 -10.55 -0.07
N LEU A 32 -4.03 -11.71 -0.73
CA LEU A 32 -3.47 -12.94 -0.14
C LEU A 32 -1.96 -12.79 0.10
N ALA A 33 -1.24 -12.13 -0.80
CA ALA A 33 0.18 -11.84 -0.62
C ALA A 33 0.43 -10.98 0.62
N ILE A 34 -0.36 -9.93 0.82
CA ILE A 34 -0.28 -9.10 2.02
C ILE A 34 -0.66 -9.90 3.26
N ARG A 35 -1.76 -10.68 3.22
CA ARG A 35 -2.22 -11.51 4.34
C ARG A 35 -1.13 -12.47 4.81
N ALA A 36 -0.35 -13.04 3.91
CA ALA A 36 0.70 -14.00 4.25
C ALA A 36 1.84 -13.38 5.09
N LEU A 37 2.09 -12.07 4.95
CA LEU A 37 3.13 -11.37 5.69
C LEU A 37 2.59 -10.49 6.83
N LEU A 38 1.27 -10.27 6.89
CA LEU A 38 0.66 -9.43 7.93
C LEU A 38 0.63 -10.17 9.28
N PRO A 39 0.96 -9.50 10.40
CA PRO A 39 0.74 -10.06 11.74
C PRO A 39 -0.69 -10.53 11.95
N LEU A 40 -0.87 -11.66 12.63
CA LEU A 40 -2.19 -12.28 12.83
C LEU A 40 -3.06 -11.52 13.85
N HIS A 41 -2.44 -10.78 14.77
CA HIS A 41 -3.10 -10.10 15.87
C HIS A 41 -2.46 -8.76 16.17
N GLY A 42 -3.20 -7.89 16.83
CA GLY A 42 -2.74 -6.58 17.26
C GLY A 42 -3.52 -5.45 16.60
N LEU A 43 -3.36 -4.24 17.11
CA LEU A 43 -3.96 -3.03 16.57
C LEU A 43 -3.18 -2.58 15.34
N GLY A 44 -3.82 -2.60 14.18
CA GLY A 44 -3.24 -2.21 12.89
C GLY A 44 -3.63 -0.81 12.45
N LEU A 45 -2.71 -0.16 11.73
CA LEU A 45 -2.96 1.08 11.00
C LEU A 45 -2.68 0.88 9.52
N GLU A 46 -3.65 1.15 8.64
CA GLU A 46 -3.37 1.30 7.21
C GLU A 46 -3.15 2.79 6.86
N ILE A 47 -1.95 3.10 6.39
CA ILE A 47 -1.54 4.43 5.92
C ILE A 47 -1.85 4.51 4.42
N GLY A 48 -2.73 5.45 4.03
CA GLY A 48 -3.31 5.49 2.69
C GLY A 48 -4.42 4.45 2.52
N VAL A 49 -5.34 4.38 3.48
CA VAL A 49 -6.41 3.35 3.52
C VAL A 49 -7.36 3.40 2.32
N GLY A 50 -7.42 4.53 1.63
CA GLY A 50 -8.29 4.73 0.47
C GLY A 50 -9.73 4.36 0.75
N THR A 51 -10.29 3.45 -0.03
CA THR A 51 -11.65 2.93 0.15
C THR A 51 -11.73 1.73 1.10
N GLY A 52 -10.64 1.34 1.75
CA GLY A 52 -10.57 0.21 2.68
C GLY A 52 -10.63 -1.17 1.99
N ARG A 53 -10.16 -1.26 0.76
CA ARG A 53 -10.14 -2.52 0.00
C ARG A 53 -9.19 -3.55 0.61
N PHE A 54 -8.13 -3.10 1.27
CA PHE A 54 -7.20 -3.97 1.97
C PHE A 54 -7.50 -4.02 3.47
N ALA A 55 -7.69 -2.88 4.14
CA ALA A 55 -7.96 -2.86 5.58
C ALA A 55 -9.14 -3.76 5.99
N ALA A 56 -10.29 -3.63 5.34
CA ALA A 56 -11.50 -4.34 5.76
C ALA A 56 -11.36 -5.88 5.72
N PRO A 57 -10.96 -6.53 4.61
CA PRO A 57 -10.82 -7.98 4.56
C PRO A 57 -9.61 -8.50 5.36
N LEU A 58 -8.61 -7.65 5.64
CA LEU A 58 -7.45 -8.00 6.46
C LEU A 58 -7.69 -7.80 7.96
N GLY A 59 -8.78 -7.13 8.35
CA GLY A 59 -9.12 -6.87 9.75
C GLY A 59 -8.30 -5.73 10.36
N VAL A 60 -7.80 -4.79 9.53
CA VAL A 60 -7.13 -3.57 10.01
C VAL A 60 -8.18 -2.58 10.48
N GLU A 61 -8.11 -2.17 11.76
CA GLU A 61 -9.18 -1.40 12.40
C GLU A 61 -9.08 0.11 12.15
N VAL A 62 -7.86 0.63 11.96
CA VAL A 62 -7.61 2.08 11.85
C VAL A 62 -7.04 2.40 10.47
N GLY A 63 -7.54 3.47 9.85
CA GLY A 63 -7.06 3.93 8.55
C GLY A 63 -6.88 5.44 8.49
N ILE A 64 -5.88 5.89 7.75
CA ILE A 64 -5.64 7.31 7.45
C ILE A 64 -5.51 7.53 5.95
N ASP A 65 -6.16 8.57 5.44
CA ASP A 65 -6.09 8.96 4.01
C ASP A 65 -6.37 10.47 3.88
N PRO A 66 -5.74 11.19 2.95
CA PRO A 66 -6.02 12.60 2.70
C PRO A 66 -7.37 12.86 2.02
N SER A 67 -7.97 11.86 1.36
CA SER A 67 -9.21 11.97 0.58
C SER A 67 -10.45 11.67 1.43
N PRO A 68 -11.30 12.67 1.74
CA PRO A 68 -12.55 12.42 2.47
C PRO A 68 -13.54 11.56 1.67
N GLU A 69 -13.51 11.63 0.34
CA GLU A 69 -14.35 10.83 -0.53
C GLU A 69 -13.98 9.33 -0.46
N MET A 70 -12.68 9.02 -0.41
CA MET A 70 -12.20 7.66 -0.21
C MET A 70 -12.56 7.14 1.18
N LEU A 71 -12.34 7.95 2.22
CA LEU A 71 -12.66 7.61 3.62
C LEU A 71 -14.15 7.30 3.81
N ALA A 72 -15.05 7.94 3.06
CA ALA A 72 -16.49 7.66 3.15
C ALA A 72 -16.83 6.20 2.78
N TYR A 73 -16.02 5.54 1.92
CA TYR A 73 -16.16 4.10 1.64
C TYR A 73 -15.60 3.24 2.78
N SER A 74 -14.44 3.61 3.32
CA SER A 74 -13.79 2.86 4.40
C SER A 74 -14.63 2.87 5.67
N ILE A 75 -15.22 4.02 6.02
CA ILE A 75 -16.14 4.15 7.16
C ILE A 75 -17.34 3.20 7.02
N LYS A 76 -17.92 3.08 5.82
CA LYS A 76 -19.03 2.16 5.56
C LYS A 76 -18.64 0.69 5.72
N LYS A 77 -17.34 0.36 5.63
CA LYS A 77 -16.78 -0.97 5.87
C LYS A 77 -16.39 -1.20 7.34
N GLY A 78 -16.66 -0.24 8.23
CA GLY A 78 -16.41 -0.36 9.66
C GLY A 78 -15.01 0.03 10.11
N ILE A 79 -14.19 0.65 9.26
CA ILE A 79 -12.84 1.09 9.60
C ILE A 79 -12.93 2.44 10.33
N LEU A 80 -12.17 2.60 11.41
CA LEU A 80 -12.00 3.87 12.12
C LEU A 80 -11.07 4.78 11.30
N CYS A 81 -11.64 5.75 10.60
CA CYS A 81 -10.90 6.57 9.65
C CYS A 81 -10.55 7.95 10.19
N ILE A 82 -9.35 8.41 9.87
CA ILE A 82 -8.86 9.76 10.17
C ILE A 82 -8.41 10.40 8.85
N GLN A 83 -8.81 11.65 8.63
CA GLN A 83 -8.30 12.40 7.47
C GLN A 83 -6.94 12.99 7.82
N GLY A 84 -5.91 12.66 7.01
CA GLY A 84 -4.54 13.14 7.21
C GLY A 84 -3.59 12.61 6.15
N ILE A 85 -2.34 13.05 6.24
CA ILE A 85 -1.27 12.65 5.32
C ILE A 85 -0.29 11.71 6.02
N ALA A 86 0.39 10.89 5.22
CA ALA A 86 1.31 9.87 5.71
C ALA A 86 2.56 10.43 6.39
N GLU A 87 3.00 11.62 5.98
CA GLU A 87 4.19 12.31 6.47
C GLU A 87 4.02 12.99 7.84
N THR A 88 2.78 13.01 8.37
CA THR A 88 2.47 13.60 9.68
C THR A 88 1.27 12.88 10.28
N LEU A 89 1.52 11.76 10.94
CA LEU A 89 0.46 10.93 11.50
C LEU A 89 -0.07 11.52 12.83
N PRO A 90 -1.39 11.74 12.98
CA PRO A 90 -1.97 12.36 14.18
C PRO A 90 -2.13 11.37 15.34
N PHE A 91 -1.17 10.47 15.51
CA PHE A 91 -1.15 9.47 16.55
C PHE A 91 0.03 9.68 17.51
N LYS A 92 -0.11 9.20 18.74
CA LYS A 92 0.99 9.15 19.70
C LYS A 92 2.02 8.09 19.28
N ASP A 93 3.21 8.18 19.86
CA ASP A 93 4.26 7.19 19.64
C ASP A 93 3.87 5.82 20.21
N ALA A 94 4.35 4.76 19.60
CA ALA A 94 4.28 3.38 20.08
C ALA A 94 2.85 2.88 20.41
N ILE A 95 1.88 3.12 19.50
CA ILE A 95 0.49 2.68 19.68
C ILE A 95 0.20 1.39 18.89
N PHE A 96 0.70 1.26 17.66
CA PHE A 96 0.29 0.21 16.75
C PHE A 96 1.20 -1.01 16.83
N ASP A 97 0.60 -2.19 16.70
CA ASP A 97 1.29 -3.46 16.62
C ASP A 97 1.79 -3.77 15.21
N TYR A 98 1.20 -3.13 14.21
CA TYR A 98 1.70 -3.13 12.82
C TYR A 98 1.15 -1.93 12.02
N CYS A 99 1.91 -1.55 10.99
CA CYS A 99 1.45 -0.63 9.95
C CYS A 99 1.37 -1.34 8.60
N LEU A 100 0.40 -0.93 7.78
CA LEU A 100 0.20 -1.41 6.41
C LEU A 100 0.22 -0.23 5.45
N LEU A 101 0.96 -0.35 4.35
CA LEU A 101 0.94 0.57 3.20
C LEU A 101 0.74 -0.25 1.94
N VAL A 102 -0.40 -0.11 1.26
CA VAL A 102 -0.65 -0.81 0.00
C VAL A 102 -0.84 0.19 -1.12
N THR A 103 0.00 0.10 -2.14
CA THR A 103 0.04 1.03 -3.28
C THR A 103 0.02 2.51 -2.89
N THR A 104 0.53 2.82 -1.70
CA THR A 104 0.53 4.17 -1.11
C THR A 104 1.88 4.87 -1.26
N ILE A 105 2.99 4.11 -1.13
CA ILE A 105 4.35 4.67 -1.16
C ILE A 105 4.65 5.48 -2.43
N CYS A 106 3.99 5.15 -3.54
CA CYS A 106 4.14 5.86 -4.81
C CYS A 106 3.41 7.22 -4.87
N PHE A 107 2.55 7.51 -3.90
CA PHE A 107 1.75 8.75 -3.85
C PHE A 107 2.16 9.73 -2.74
N VAL A 108 3.05 9.34 -1.85
CA VAL A 108 3.56 10.23 -0.80
C VAL A 108 4.60 11.21 -1.36
N ASP A 109 4.67 12.41 -0.79
CA ASP A 109 5.62 13.43 -1.22
C ASP A 109 7.02 13.17 -0.63
N ASP A 110 7.07 12.64 0.61
CA ASP A 110 8.28 12.26 1.32
C ASP A 110 8.18 10.80 1.84
N PRO A 111 8.63 9.80 1.06
CA PRO A 111 8.57 8.41 1.49
C PRO A 111 9.43 8.13 2.73
N LYS A 112 10.54 8.84 2.91
CA LYS A 112 11.38 8.69 4.11
C LYS A 112 10.70 9.27 5.34
N GLY A 113 10.08 10.44 5.21
CA GLY A 113 9.25 11.05 6.27
C GLY A 113 8.06 10.15 6.63
N THR A 114 7.39 9.56 5.64
CA THR A 114 6.31 8.58 5.85
C THR A 114 6.77 7.37 6.66
N LEU A 115 7.92 6.78 6.31
CA LEU A 115 8.46 5.62 7.03
C LEU A 115 8.93 5.99 8.44
N ASN A 116 9.49 7.19 8.64
CA ASN A 116 9.83 7.69 9.98
C ASN A 116 8.58 7.87 10.86
N GLU A 117 7.48 8.37 10.30
CA GLU A 117 6.21 8.47 11.04
C GLU A 117 5.62 7.09 11.34
N ALA A 118 5.66 6.15 10.38
CA ALA A 118 5.27 4.75 10.62
C ALA A 118 6.11 4.14 11.76
N HIS A 119 7.43 4.33 11.73
CA HIS A 119 8.35 3.89 12.79
C HIS A 119 7.99 4.50 14.15
N ARG A 120 7.69 5.81 14.20
CA ARG A 120 7.33 6.51 15.44
C ARG A 120 6.06 5.97 16.09
N VAL A 121 5.04 5.64 15.29
CA VAL A 121 3.75 5.18 15.82
C VAL A 121 3.72 3.68 16.11
N LEU A 122 4.66 2.91 15.59
CA LEU A 122 4.82 1.49 15.87
C LEU A 122 5.41 1.25 17.26
N LYS A 123 4.96 0.20 17.93
CA LYS A 123 5.57 -0.31 19.16
C LYS A 123 6.96 -0.92 18.86
N PRO A 124 7.90 -0.89 19.82
CA PRO A 124 9.16 -1.62 19.67
C PRO A 124 8.93 -3.10 19.33
N GLY A 125 9.62 -3.60 18.30
CA GLY A 125 9.46 -4.96 17.78
C GLY A 125 8.25 -5.18 16.88
N ALA A 126 7.48 -4.14 16.60
CA ALA A 126 6.36 -4.19 15.66
C ALA A 126 6.83 -4.19 14.20
N SER A 127 5.92 -4.43 13.26
CA SER A 127 6.26 -4.57 11.84
C SER A 127 5.52 -3.57 10.96
N ILE A 128 6.17 -3.20 9.87
CA ILE A 128 5.51 -2.57 8.72
C ILE A 128 5.37 -3.60 7.60
N VAL A 129 4.23 -3.58 6.90
CA VAL A 129 4.01 -4.35 5.68
C VAL A 129 3.73 -3.38 4.54
N ILE A 130 4.50 -3.47 3.46
CA ILE A 130 4.36 -2.59 2.30
C ILE A 130 4.09 -3.46 1.08
N GLY A 131 2.97 -3.19 0.39
CA GLY A 131 2.64 -3.77 -0.91
C GLY A 131 2.72 -2.70 -2.02
N PHE A 132 3.43 -2.97 -3.08
CA PHE A 132 3.61 -2.00 -4.17
C PHE A 132 3.88 -2.68 -5.52
N ILE A 133 3.65 -1.95 -6.61
CA ILE A 133 4.06 -2.40 -7.95
C ILE A 133 5.53 -2.05 -8.16
N ASP A 134 6.35 -3.08 -8.37
CA ASP A 134 7.78 -2.88 -8.65
C ASP A 134 7.95 -2.22 -10.01
N ARG A 135 8.65 -1.08 -10.01
CA ARG A 135 8.95 -0.29 -11.20
C ARG A 135 9.66 -1.09 -12.30
N THR A 136 10.45 -2.07 -11.94
CA THR A 136 11.25 -2.88 -12.88
C THR A 136 10.48 -4.02 -13.51
N SER A 137 9.29 -4.35 -12.96
CA SER A 137 8.41 -5.38 -13.50
C SER A 137 7.77 -4.98 -14.83
N THR A 138 7.27 -5.95 -15.59
CA THR A 138 6.54 -5.69 -16.84
C THR A 138 5.33 -4.76 -16.63
N LEU A 139 4.57 -4.97 -15.56
CA LEU A 139 3.42 -4.10 -15.22
C LEU A 139 3.88 -2.72 -14.78
N GLY A 140 4.96 -2.63 -14.00
CA GLY A 140 5.54 -1.35 -13.58
C GLY A 140 6.02 -0.52 -14.76
N GLN A 141 6.69 -1.14 -15.73
CA GLN A 141 7.11 -0.48 -16.97
C GLN A 141 5.89 -0.05 -17.81
N TYR A 142 4.87 -0.90 -17.92
CA TYR A 142 3.63 -0.53 -18.59
C TYR A 142 2.99 0.71 -17.97
N TYR A 143 2.94 0.81 -16.63
CA TYR A 143 2.40 2.00 -15.95
C TYR A 143 3.27 3.24 -16.17
N LEU A 144 4.59 3.11 -16.26
CA LEU A 144 5.48 4.23 -16.57
C LEU A 144 5.28 4.72 -18.00
N ASP A 145 5.20 3.82 -18.97
CA ASP A 145 5.02 4.16 -20.39
C ASP A 145 3.69 4.88 -20.65
N HIS A 146 2.64 4.56 -19.87
CA HIS A 146 1.29 5.14 -19.97
C HIS A 146 0.97 6.12 -18.84
N GLN A 147 1.97 6.56 -18.07
CA GLN A 147 1.79 7.37 -16.87
C GLN A 147 1.05 8.68 -17.16
N ALA A 148 1.40 9.37 -18.22
CA ALA A 148 0.81 10.66 -18.61
C ALA A 148 -0.70 10.57 -18.90
N GLU A 149 -1.17 9.41 -19.36
CA GLU A 149 -2.57 9.15 -19.72
C GLU A 149 -3.39 8.62 -18.55
N ASN A 150 -2.73 8.09 -17.51
CA ASN A 150 -3.39 7.49 -16.37
C ASN A 150 -3.76 8.56 -15.33
N VAL A 151 -5.05 8.74 -15.11
CA VAL A 151 -5.56 9.77 -14.19
C VAL A 151 -5.08 9.59 -12.76
N PHE A 152 -4.83 8.37 -12.28
CA PHE A 152 -4.35 8.09 -10.93
C PHE A 152 -2.83 8.16 -10.82
N TYR A 153 -2.13 7.59 -11.79
CA TYR A 153 -0.68 7.40 -11.71
C TYR A 153 0.16 8.53 -12.34
N ARG A 154 -0.48 9.52 -12.99
CA ARG A 154 0.23 10.62 -13.65
C ARG A 154 1.27 11.31 -12.77
N ASP A 155 0.94 11.50 -11.49
CA ASP A 155 1.78 12.18 -10.51
C ASP A 155 2.45 11.17 -9.53
N ALA A 156 2.37 9.86 -9.78
CA ALA A 156 2.96 8.83 -8.94
C ALA A 156 4.47 8.71 -9.15
N THR A 157 5.19 8.30 -8.12
CA THR A 157 6.60 7.92 -8.18
C THR A 157 6.72 6.44 -7.94
N PHE A 158 6.98 5.65 -8.98
CA PHE A 158 7.17 4.20 -8.83
C PHE A 158 8.55 3.87 -8.30
N TYR A 159 8.62 2.91 -7.39
CA TYR A 159 9.86 2.43 -6.76
C TYR A 159 10.15 0.99 -7.20
N SER A 160 11.43 0.65 -7.26
CA SER A 160 11.90 -0.73 -7.34
C SER A 160 12.08 -1.32 -5.95
N ALA A 161 12.09 -2.65 -5.84
CA ALA A 161 12.32 -3.32 -4.57
C ALA A 161 13.65 -2.90 -3.89
N PRO A 162 14.79 -2.75 -4.59
CA PRO A 162 16.01 -2.24 -3.96
C PRO A 162 15.90 -0.81 -3.42
N GLU A 163 15.09 0.06 -4.05
CA GLU A 163 14.86 1.42 -3.53
C GLU A 163 14.02 1.40 -2.27
N VAL A 164 12.98 0.55 -2.20
CA VAL A 164 12.18 0.37 -0.98
C VAL A 164 13.01 -0.26 0.14
N GLU A 165 13.84 -1.26 -0.17
CA GLU A 165 14.80 -1.85 0.78
C GLU A 165 15.73 -0.80 1.39
N LYS A 166 16.30 0.07 0.54
CA LYS A 166 17.15 1.17 0.99
C LYS A 166 16.39 2.13 1.92
N LEU A 167 15.17 2.52 1.56
CA LEU A 167 14.34 3.40 2.39
C LEU A 167 14.04 2.76 3.75
N LEU A 168 13.70 1.48 3.80
CA LEU A 168 13.44 0.74 5.04
C LEU A 168 14.71 0.72 5.94
N ASN A 169 15.86 0.38 5.37
CA ASN A 169 17.12 0.36 6.10
C ASN A 169 17.49 1.74 6.66
N GLU A 170 17.32 2.80 5.88
CA GLU A 170 17.59 4.18 6.29
C GLU A 170 16.65 4.72 7.37
N THR A 171 15.49 4.08 7.56
CA THR A 171 14.48 4.47 8.54
C THR A 171 14.35 3.50 9.72
N GLY A 172 15.30 2.59 9.87
CA GLY A 172 15.44 1.72 11.04
C GLY A 172 14.58 0.47 11.02
N PHE A 173 14.12 0.03 9.84
CA PHE A 173 13.44 -1.24 9.67
C PHE A 173 14.40 -2.33 9.19
N PHE A 174 14.40 -3.49 9.87
CA PHE A 174 15.29 -4.62 9.61
C PHE A 174 14.48 -5.91 9.42
N ASP A 175 15.14 -7.06 9.40
CA ASP A 175 14.53 -8.40 9.31
C ASP A 175 13.46 -8.47 8.22
N GLN A 176 13.88 -8.10 7.01
CA GLN A 176 12.98 -7.98 5.89
C GLN A 176 12.65 -9.35 5.30
N THR A 177 11.36 -9.63 5.12
CA THR A 177 10.85 -10.78 4.39
C THR A 177 10.14 -10.29 3.14
N TRP A 178 10.56 -10.78 1.97
CA TRP A 178 10.09 -10.35 0.67
C TRP A 178 9.33 -11.45 -0.04
N GLY A 179 8.25 -11.06 -0.71
CA GLY A 179 7.51 -11.94 -1.59
C GLY A 179 6.89 -11.18 -2.75
N GLN A 180 6.40 -11.91 -3.75
CA GLN A 180 5.90 -11.35 -4.99
C GLN A 180 4.72 -12.16 -5.53
N THR A 181 3.86 -11.50 -6.30
CA THR A 181 2.76 -12.09 -7.05
C THR A 181 2.52 -11.30 -8.35
N LEU A 182 1.55 -11.68 -9.16
CA LEU A 182 1.24 -11.09 -10.46
C LEU A 182 2.41 -11.23 -11.45
N SER A 183 2.63 -12.48 -11.89
CA SER A 183 3.72 -12.82 -12.81
C SER A 183 3.39 -12.62 -14.29
N LYS A 184 2.12 -12.36 -14.60
CA LYS A 184 1.60 -12.17 -15.96
C LYS A 184 1.13 -10.72 -16.16
N PRO A 185 1.02 -10.24 -17.41
CA PRO A 185 0.32 -9.01 -17.72
C PRO A 185 -1.09 -9.00 -17.13
N LEU A 186 -1.58 -7.86 -16.65
CA LEU A 186 -2.87 -7.74 -15.95
C LEU A 186 -4.05 -8.31 -16.78
N SER A 187 -4.01 -8.18 -18.11
CA SER A 187 -5.01 -8.71 -19.03
C SER A 187 -5.02 -10.25 -19.14
N GLU A 188 -3.94 -10.91 -18.71
CA GLU A 188 -3.77 -12.36 -18.77
C GLU A 188 -4.00 -13.05 -17.42
N ILE A 189 -4.20 -12.28 -16.35
CA ILE A 189 -4.49 -12.82 -15.02
C ILE A 189 -5.96 -13.26 -14.99
N GLN A 190 -6.18 -14.57 -15.10
CA GLN A 190 -7.51 -15.21 -15.09
C GLN A 190 -7.72 -16.14 -13.88
N GLU A 191 -6.72 -16.23 -13.01
CA GLU A 191 -6.73 -17.05 -11.80
C GLU A 191 -5.95 -16.36 -10.69
N ILE A 192 -6.23 -16.70 -9.44
CA ILE A 192 -5.51 -16.17 -8.29
C ILE A 192 -4.08 -16.73 -8.32
N GLU A 193 -3.09 -15.84 -8.33
CA GLU A 193 -1.69 -16.19 -8.27
C GLU A 193 -1.20 -16.24 -6.80
N PRO A 194 -0.52 -17.30 -6.38
CA PRO A 194 0.00 -17.41 -5.02
C PRO A 194 1.17 -16.44 -4.79
N LEU A 195 1.40 -16.10 -3.50
CA LEU A 195 2.65 -15.48 -3.09
C LEU A 195 3.82 -16.43 -3.38
N ARG A 196 4.89 -15.90 -3.95
CA ARG A 196 6.17 -16.58 -4.17
C ARG A 196 7.27 -15.83 -3.43
N ASP A 197 8.21 -16.56 -2.88
CA ASP A 197 9.37 -15.97 -2.21
C ASP A 197 10.28 -15.26 -3.20
N GLY A 198 10.98 -14.24 -2.72
CA GLY A 198 11.97 -13.50 -3.50
C GLY A 198 11.40 -12.39 -4.37
N LEU A 199 12.18 -11.95 -5.35
CA LEU A 199 11.95 -10.78 -6.19
C LEU A 199 12.30 -11.09 -7.65
N GLY A 200 11.75 -10.29 -8.58
CA GLY A 200 12.19 -10.24 -9.99
C GLY A 200 11.21 -10.77 -11.03
N ASP A 201 10.26 -11.62 -10.64
CA ASP A 201 9.29 -12.22 -11.59
C ASP A 201 7.88 -11.64 -11.44
N GLY A 202 7.52 -11.21 -10.22
CA GLY A 202 6.19 -10.69 -9.89
C GLY A 202 6.12 -9.17 -9.98
N ALA A 203 4.98 -8.66 -10.42
CA ALA A 203 4.76 -7.23 -10.53
C ALA A 203 4.36 -6.59 -9.20
N PHE A 204 3.55 -7.28 -8.41
CA PHE A 204 3.20 -6.82 -7.07
C PHE A 204 4.14 -7.45 -6.05
N VAL A 205 4.89 -6.61 -5.38
CA VAL A 205 5.88 -6.99 -4.36
C VAL A 205 5.34 -6.62 -2.98
N VAL A 206 5.53 -7.54 -2.03
CA VAL A 206 5.21 -7.32 -0.62
C VAL A 206 6.46 -7.50 0.22
N VAL A 207 6.71 -6.58 1.12
CA VAL A 207 7.75 -6.70 2.14
C VAL A 207 7.16 -6.51 3.53
N ARG A 208 7.57 -7.38 4.45
CA ARG A 208 7.45 -7.16 5.89
C ARG A 208 8.81 -6.82 6.44
N ALA A 209 8.90 -5.76 7.23
CA ALA A 209 10.11 -5.36 7.93
C ALA A 209 9.81 -5.07 9.40
N THR A 210 10.72 -5.40 10.30
CA THR A 210 10.56 -5.22 11.75
C THR A 210 11.32 -3.99 12.22
N TYR A 211 10.76 -3.32 13.22
CA TYR A 211 11.34 -2.14 13.89
C TYR A 211 12.08 -2.51 15.19
#